data_79ec402354537e4933fb02d2b7ea7a13
#
_entry.id   79ec402354537e4933fb02d2b7ea7a13
#
_cell.length_a   1.000
_cell.length_b   1.000
_cell.length_c   1.000
_cell.angle_alpha   90.00
_cell.angle_beta   90.00
_cell.angle_gamma   90.00
#
_symmetry.space_group_name_H-M   'P 1'
#
loop_
_entity.id
_entity.type
_entity.pdbx_description
1 polymer ?
#
loop_
_entity_poly.entity_id
_entity_poly.type
_entity_poly.pdbx_seq_one_letter_code
_entity_poly.pdbx_strand_id
1 'polypeptide(L)'
;MAAVGGPVESITINGRNFVCDSEDDVSITPKGFNNEVKQNGDGTTRLVKSWHVGSIEGLNITIDEQAGDLKFLQDLQNKCEFVPVQCTLVNGVVYNGTMQITDAVKLSTKESTAEVTLNGDVEKL
;
A
#
# COMPACT_ATOMS: atom_id res chain seq x y z
N MET A 1 -12.83 7.45 23.49
CA MET A 1 -11.96 6.58 22.68
C MET A 1 -10.74 7.35 22.21
N ALA A 2 -9.55 6.81 22.40
CA ALA A 2 -8.31 7.42 21.93
C ALA A 2 -7.85 6.75 20.63
N ALA A 3 -7.35 7.55 19.70
CA ALA A 3 -6.71 7.01 18.51
C ALA A 3 -5.34 6.46 18.87
N VAL A 4 -5.00 5.30 18.33
CA VAL A 4 -3.71 4.67 18.53
C VAL A 4 -3.00 4.57 17.19
N GLY A 5 -1.90 5.30 17.05
CA GLY A 5 -1.03 5.21 15.88
C GLY A 5 0.09 4.21 16.12
N GLY A 6 0.76 3.85 15.07
CA GLY A 6 1.91 2.95 15.14
C GLY A 6 2.32 2.45 13.77
N PRO A 7 3.41 1.67 13.72
CA PRO A 7 3.90 1.15 12.46
C PRO A 7 3.00 0.04 11.90
N VAL A 8 3.22 -0.29 10.63
CA VAL A 8 2.68 -1.51 10.05
C VAL A 8 3.48 -2.68 10.62
N GLU A 9 2.79 -3.64 11.20
CA GLU A 9 3.44 -4.80 11.79
C GLU A 9 3.96 -5.77 10.74
N SER A 10 3.10 -6.11 9.78
CA SER A 10 3.46 -7.03 8.71
C SER A 10 2.57 -6.83 7.48
N ILE A 11 3.05 -7.33 6.35
CA ILE A 11 2.28 -7.34 5.12
C ILE A 11 2.44 -8.70 4.45
N THR A 12 1.34 -9.25 3.98
CA THR A 12 1.33 -10.49 3.20
C THR A 12 1.03 -10.16 1.75
N ILE A 13 1.95 -10.49 0.86
CA ILE A 13 1.82 -10.23 -0.58
C ILE A 13 1.79 -11.59 -1.29
N ASN A 14 0.68 -11.89 -1.95
CA ASN A 14 0.46 -13.14 -2.68
C ASN A 14 0.82 -14.39 -1.85
N GLY A 15 0.42 -14.37 -0.56
CA GLY A 15 0.63 -15.50 0.35
C GLY A 15 1.96 -15.51 1.08
N ARG A 16 2.89 -14.62 0.74
CA ARG A 16 4.19 -14.53 1.42
C ARG A 16 4.19 -13.39 2.41
N ASN A 17 4.49 -13.67 3.67
CA ASN A 17 4.48 -12.67 4.74
C ASN A 17 5.84 -11.99 4.87
N PHE A 18 5.81 -10.67 5.03
CA PHE A 18 7.00 -9.86 5.28
C PHE A 18 6.79 -9.02 6.54
N VAL A 19 7.86 -8.84 7.29
CA VAL A 19 7.88 -7.94 8.45
C VAL A 19 8.29 -6.55 7.98
N CYS A 20 7.63 -5.52 8.51
CA CYS A 20 7.88 -4.14 8.11
C CYS A 20 8.81 -3.44 9.09
N ASP A 21 9.53 -2.42 8.60
CA ASP A 21 10.37 -1.58 9.43
C ASP A 21 9.51 -0.76 10.39
N SER A 22 9.87 -0.74 11.67
CA SER A 22 9.08 -0.07 12.70
C SER A 22 9.18 1.46 12.67
N GLU A 23 10.17 2.00 11.97
CA GLU A 23 10.40 3.45 11.91
C GLU A 23 9.72 4.11 10.70
N ASP A 24 9.11 3.34 9.83
CA ASP A 24 8.49 3.86 8.62
C ASP A 24 7.15 4.51 8.89
N ASP A 25 6.89 5.59 8.18
CA ASP A 25 5.59 6.22 8.11
C ASP A 25 4.89 5.74 6.84
N VAL A 26 4.08 4.70 6.98
CA VAL A 26 3.37 4.10 5.86
C VAL A 26 2.02 4.78 5.69
N SER A 27 1.76 5.25 4.46
CA SER A 27 0.50 5.87 4.11
C SER A 27 -0.38 4.90 3.36
N ILE A 28 -1.57 4.63 3.90
CA ILE A 28 -2.56 3.75 3.27
C ILE A 28 -3.73 4.62 2.82
N THR A 29 -3.99 4.63 1.52
CA THR A 29 -5.12 5.35 0.93
C THR A 29 -6.12 4.34 0.42
N PRO A 30 -7.28 4.18 1.08
CA PRO A 30 -8.32 3.28 0.56
C PRO A 30 -8.88 3.78 -0.77
N LYS A 31 -9.36 2.86 -1.58
CA LYS A 31 -10.08 3.17 -2.81
C LYS A 31 -11.31 4.03 -2.51
N GLY A 32 -11.57 5.00 -3.34
CA GLY A 32 -12.73 5.87 -3.14
C GLY A 32 -12.89 6.90 -4.22
N PHE A 33 -13.58 7.98 -3.87
CA PHE A 33 -13.86 9.09 -4.78
C PHE A 33 -13.10 10.34 -4.36
N ASN A 34 -12.64 11.08 -5.37
CA ASN A 34 -12.26 12.48 -5.20
C ASN A 34 -13.47 13.33 -5.55
N ASN A 35 -13.68 14.38 -4.77
CA ASN A 35 -14.77 15.33 -5.01
C ASN A 35 -14.17 16.69 -5.32
N GLU A 36 -14.71 17.33 -6.35
CA GLU A 36 -14.34 18.69 -6.73
C GLU A 36 -15.60 19.53 -6.79
N VAL A 37 -15.57 20.69 -6.16
CA VAL A 37 -16.67 21.66 -6.21
C VAL A 37 -16.33 22.72 -7.25
N LYS A 38 -17.20 22.86 -8.27
CA LYS A 38 -17.03 23.86 -9.33
C LYS A 38 -18.20 24.82 -9.32
N GLN A 39 -17.92 26.06 -9.70
CA GLN A 39 -18.93 27.09 -9.80
C GLN A 39 -19.52 27.15 -11.21
N ASN A 40 -20.85 27.21 -11.28
CA ASN A 40 -21.55 27.41 -12.52
C ASN A 40 -21.60 28.90 -12.89
N GLY A 41 -21.97 29.20 -14.13
CA GLY A 41 -22.02 30.57 -14.63
C GLY A 41 -23.05 31.47 -13.95
N ASP A 42 -24.06 30.88 -13.29
CA ASP A 42 -25.10 31.62 -12.54
C ASP A 42 -24.76 31.80 -11.05
N GLY A 43 -23.57 31.36 -10.64
CA GLY A 43 -23.14 31.46 -9.24
C GLY A 43 -23.49 30.26 -8.36
N THR A 44 -24.22 29.30 -8.89
CA THR A 44 -24.50 28.05 -8.16
C THR A 44 -23.29 27.11 -8.24
N THR A 45 -23.24 26.12 -7.36
CA THR A 45 -22.13 25.17 -7.31
C THR A 45 -22.59 23.79 -7.80
N ARG A 46 -21.63 23.03 -8.36
CA ARG A 46 -21.84 21.63 -8.72
C ARG A 46 -20.72 20.77 -8.15
N LEU A 47 -21.02 19.51 -7.92
CA LEU A 47 -20.09 18.53 -7.42
C LEU A 47 -19.65 17.61 -8.56
N VAL A 48 -18.36 17.48 -8.77
CA VAL A 48 -17.78 16.55 -9.73
C VAL A 48 -17.06 15.45 -8.95
N LYS A 49 -17.44 14.19 -9.21
CA LYS A 49 -16.84 13.04 -8.58
C LYS A 49 -15.95 12.28 -9.56
N SER A 50 -14.80 11.83 -9.10
CA SER A 50 -13.93 10.94 -9.87
C SER A 50 -13.38 9.84 -8.96
N TRP A 51 -13.11 8.68 -9.54
CA TRP A 51 -12.51 7.57 -8.81
C TRP A 51 -11.02 7.81 -8.61
N HIS A 52 -10.51 7.38 -7.46
CA HIS A 52 -9.07 7.23 -7.27
C HIS A 52 -8.76 5.80 -6.82
N VAL A 53 -7.58 5.31 -7.20
CA VAL A 53 -7.13 3.99 -6.78
C VAL A 53 -6.63 4.02 -5.33
N GLY A 54 -6.70 2.88 -4.66
CA GLY A 54 -6.08 2.72 -3.36
C GLY A 54 -4.57 2.57 -3.49
N SER A 55 -3.84 2.91 -2.44
CA SER A 55 -2.38 2.79 -2.43
C SER A 55 -1.85 2.50 -1.04
N ILE A 56 -0.69 1.86 -1.00
CA ILE A 56 0.14 1.70 0.20
C ILE A 56 1.51 2.23 -0.18
N GLU A 57 1.93 3.32 0.43
CA GLU A 57 3.17 4.04 0.11
C GLU A 57 4.07 4.14 1.34
N GLY A 58 5.38 4.26 1.09
CA GLY A 58 6.37 4.43 2.16
C GLY A 58 6.69 3.14 2.89
N LEU A 59 6.37 1.99 2.30
CA LEU A 59 6.53 0.69 2.94
C LEU A 59 7.94 0.16 2.71
N ASN A 60 8.69 -0.05 3.79
CA ASN A 60 9.96 -0.79 3.77
C ASN A 60 9.76 -2.13 4.46
N ILE A 61 9.98 -3.21 3.75
CA ILE A 61 9.84 -4.56 4.27
C ILE A 61 11.21 -5.18 4.49
N THR A 62 11.34 -5.96 5.57
CA THR A 62 12.55 -6.72 5.82
C THR A 62 12.60 -7.91 4.88
N ILE A 63 13.68 -8.05 4.14
CA ILE A 63 13.82 -9.12 3.15
C ILE A 63 15.07 -9.96 3.43
N ASP A 64 15.03 -11.21 2.99
CA ASP A 64 16.16 -12.12 3.01
C ASP A 64 16.49 -12.50 1.55
N GLU A 65 17.61 -11.99 1.04
CA GLU A 65 18.04 -12.29 -0.33
C GLU A 65 18.38 -13.76 -0.55
N GLN A 66 18.85 -14.44 0.49
CA GLN A 66 19.15 -15.88 0.38
C GLN A 66 17.88 -16.71 0.24
N ALA A 67 16.79 -16.24 0.83
CA ALA A 67 15.48 -16.84 0.67
C ALA A 67 14.79 -16.44 -0.66
N GLY A 68 15.38 -15.54 -1.42
CA GLY A 68 14.83 -15.11 -2.70
C GLY A 68 13.70 -14.09 -2.62
N ASP A 69 13.62 -13.32 -1.54
CA ASP A 69 12.54 -12.36 -1.35
C ASP A 69 12.53 -11.26 -2.42
N LEU A 70 13.69 -10.73 -2.78
CA LEU A 70 13.77 -9.70 -3.82
C LEU A 70 13.32 -10.25 -5.16
N LYS A 71 13.75 -11.45 -5.51
CA LYS A 71 13.33 -12.10 -6.75
C LYS A 71 11.83 -12.36 -6.77
N PHE A 72 11.28 -12.78 -5.64
CA PHE A 72 9.83 -12.97 -5.50
C PHE A 72 9.06 -11.69 -5.82
N LEU A 73 9.52 -10.55 -5.29
CA LEU A 73 8.89 -9.25 -5.54
C LEU A 73 9.01 -8.82 -6.99
N GLN A 74 10.18 -9.03 -7.60
CA GLN A 74 10.38 -8.72 -9.02
C GLN A 74 9.52 -9.59 -9.92
N ASP A 75 9.39 -10.87 -9.61
CA ASP A 75 8.54 -11.78 -10.37
C ASP A 75 7.07 -11.38 -10.29
N LEU A 76 6.61 -10.94 -9.11
CA LEU A 76 5.26 -10.41 -8.95
C LEU A 76 5.05 -9.15 -9.77
N GLN A 77 6.02 -8.24 -9.76
CA GLN A 77 5.93 -6.99 -10.51
C GLN A 77 5.84 -7.22 -12.01
N ASN A 78 6.47 -8.30 -12.50
CA ASN A 78 6.46 -8.65 -13.92
C ASN A 78 5.18 -9.37 -14.36
N LYS A 79 4.33 -9.78 -13.43
CA LYS A 79 3.04 -10.38 -13.76
C LYS A 79 2.06 -9.31 -14.23
N CYS A 80 1.20 -9.67 -15.18
CA CYS A 80 0.18 -8.78 -15.72
C CYS A 80 -1.16 -8.94 -15.00
N GLU A 81 -1.13 -9.10 -13.67
CA GLU A 81 -2.33 -9.31 -12.88
C GLU A 81 -2.18 -8.73 -11.48
N PHE A 82 -3.30 -8.42 -10.84
CA PHE A 82 -3.32 -8.03 -9.44
C PHE A 82 -3.12 -9.25 -8.56
N VAL A 83 -2.46 -9.04 -7.42
CA VAL A 83 -2.21 -10.09 -6.43
C VAL A 83 -2.87 -9.72 -5.09
N PRO A 84 -3.30 -10.71 -4.29
CA PRO A 84 -3.88 -10.42 -2.98
C PRO A 84 -2.81 -9.86 -2.04
N VAL A 85 -3.20 -8.81 -1.30
CA VAL A 85 -2.35 -8.13 -0.33
C VAL A 85 -3.13 -7.95 0.95
N GLN A 86 -2.49 -8.24 2.09
CA GLN A 86 -3.07 -8.03 3.41
C GLN A 86 -2.04 -7.32 4.29
N CYS A 87 -2.43 -6.18 4.86
CA CYS A 87 -1.57 -5.36 5.68
C CYS A 87 -2.13 -5.31 7.10
N THR A 88 -1.31 -5.71 8.08
CA THR A 88 -1.70 -5.73 9.50
C THR A 88 -0.98 -4.62 10.24
N LEU A 89 -1.76 -3.77 10.90
CA LEU A 89 -1.23 -2.68 11.72
C LEU A 89 -1.00 -3.15 13.15
N VAL A 90 -0.11 -2.48 13.84
CA VAL A 90 0.22 -2.82 15.23
C VAL A 90 -0.97 -2.65 16.18
N ASN A 91 -1.93 -1.81 15.84
CA ASN A 91 -3.16 -1.61 16.62
C ASN A 91 -4.24 -2.68 16.37
N GLY A 92 -3.94 -3.71 15.58
CA GLY A 92 -4.85 -4.80 15.27
C GLY A 92 -5.76 -4.59 14.07
N VAL A 93 -5.71 -3.42 13.45
CA VAL A 93 -6.49 -3.15 12.23
C VAL A 93 -5.84 -3.81 11.03
N VAL A 94 -6.65 -4.42 10.17
CA VAL A 94 -6.19 -5.11 8.97
C VAL A 94 -6.80 -4.46 7.73
N TYR A 95 -5.96 -4.18 6.76
CA TYR A 95 -6.38 -3.75 5.43
C TYR A 95 -6.08 -4.86 4.43
N ASN A 96 -6.99 -5.14 3.53
CA ASN A 96 -6.78 -6.13 2.49
C ASN A 96 -7.30 -5.65 1.14
N GLY A 97 -6.86 -6.33 0.10
CA GLY A 97 -7.29 -5.99 -1.25
C GLY A 97 -6.47 -6.71 -2.30
N THR A 98 -6.65 -6.31 -3.53
CA THR A 98 -5.88 -6.80 -4.66
C THR A 98 -5.10 -5.63 -5.25
N MET A 99 -3.78 -5.76 -5.26
CA MET A 99 -2.87 -4.68 -5.64
C MET A 99 -1.72 -5.21 -6.48
N GLN A 100 -0.97 -4.29 -7.07
CA GLN A 100 0.26 -4.62 -7.78
C GLN A 100 1.33 -3.60 -7.42
N ILE A 101 2.58 -4.03 -7.47
CA ILE A 101 3.75 -3.17 -7.25
C ILE A 101 3.90 -2.24 -8.47
N THR A 102 3.87 -0.94 -8.24
CA THR A 102 3.86 0.05 -9.33
C THR A 102 5.21 0.71 -9.56
N ASP A 103 5.99 0.91 -8.51
CA ASP A 103 7.33 1.50 -8.62
C ASP A 103 8.40 0.43 -8.54
N ALA A 104 9.59 0.74 -9.03
CA ALA A 104 10.73 -0.17 -8.92
C ALA A 104 11.03 -0.48 -7.47
N VAL A 105 11.25 -1.76 -7.17
CA VAL A 105 11.63 -2.20 -5.83
C VAL A 105 13.09 -1.82 -5.59
N LYS A 106 13.35 -1.09 -4.51
CA LYS A 106 14.69 -0.65 -4.14
C LYS A 106 15.17 -1.41 -2.93
N LEU A 107 16.31 -2.05 -3.07
CA LEU A 107 16.94 -2.78 -1.97
C LEU A 107 17.96 -1.89 -1.24
N SER A 108 17.83 -1.82 0.08
CA SER A 108 18.86 -1.26 0.95
C SER A 108 19.76 -2.40 1.44
N THR A 109 20.96 -2.51 0.89
CA THR A 109 21.85 -3.63 1.21
C THR A 109 22.33 -3.61 2.65
N LYS A 110 22.51 -2.41 3.20
CA LYS A 110 22.99 -2.25 4.57
C LYS A 110 21.96 -2.67 5.60
N GLU A 111 20.68 -2.38 5.35
CA GLU A 111 19.60 -2.63 6.31
C GLU A 111 18.76 -3.87 5.99
N SER A 112 19.02 -4.52 4.87
CA SER A 112 18.25 -5.69 4.41
C SER A 112 16.75 -5.40 4.31
N THR A 113 16.42 -4.22 3.77
CA THR A 113 15.03 -3.82 3.55
C THR A 113 14.80 -3.48 2.09
N ALA A 114 13.56 -3.59 1.65
CA ALA A 114 13.16 -3.20 0.31
C ALA A 114 11.99 -2.22 0.39
N GLU A 115 12.10 -1.13 -0.35
CA GLU A 115 11.02 -0.15 -0.48
C GLU A 115 10.04 -0.62 -1.56
N VAL A 116 8.75 -0.68 -1.20
CA VAL A 116 7.69 -1.18 -2.07
C VAL A 116 6.53 -0.20 -2.07
N THR A 117 6.01 0.11 -3.25
CA THR A 117 4.80 0.91 -3.42
C THR A 117 3.74 0.06 -4.12
N LEU A 118 2.57 -0.04 -3.52
CA LEU A 118 1.46 -0.85 -4.03
C LEU A 118 0.29 0.06 -4.39
N ASN A 119 -0.35 -0.23 -5.52
CA ASN A 119 -1.56 0.46 -5.95
C ASN A 119 -2.61 -0.56 -6.41
N GLY A 120 -3.86 -0.25 -6.17
CA GLY A 120 -4.97 -1.09 -6.56
C GLY A 120 -6.15 -0.88 -5.63
N ASP A 121 -6.88 -1.95 -5.36
CA ASP A 121 -8.01 -1.92 -4.43
C ASP A 121 -7.52 -2.31 -3.04
N VAL A 122 -7.70 -1.44 -2.06
CA VAL A 122 -7.42 -1.73 -0.66
C VAL A 122 -8.51 -1.17 0.21
N GLU A 123 -8.98 -1.96 1.16
CA GLU A 123 -10.06 -1.60 2.08
C GLU A 123 -9.76 -2.15 3.47
N LYS A 124 -10.32 -1.49 4.48
CA LYS A 124 -10.27 -2.01 5.84
C LYS A 124 -11.11 -3.28 5.93
N LEU A 125 -10.52 -4.30 6.51
CA LEU A 125 -11.20 -5.57 6.74
C LEU A 125 -12.28 -5.45 7.81
#